data_bca5b0b14e738304622de26a10ce1203
#
_entry.id   bca5b0b14e738304622de26a10ce1203
#
_cell.length_a   1.000
_cell.length_b   1.000
_cell.length_c   1.000
_cell.angle_alpha   90.00
_cell.angle_beta   90.00
_cell.angle_gamma   90.00
#
_symmetry.space_group_name_H-M   'P 1'
#
loop_
_entity.id
_entity.type
_entity.pdbx_description
1 polymer ?
#
loop_
_entity_poly.entity_id
_entity_poly.type
_entity_poly.pdbx_seq_one_letter_code
_entity_poly.pdbx_strand_id
1 'polypeptide(L)'
;MANNRIGLGLGGMHEWLMLRGLDYQVTPELHKWLNVYEQESDGAAYIFSKELGMPIPKGKRAIAPTGTIGILAETTTGIEPLFCKAYKRRYLKDNSWHYQYVIDGTVKRLIEKGVKVEDIKDSYDLSFKQRVKFQADVQNYVDMAISSTCNLPEWGSEVNNEETLKKNSKLLFKYAKRLRGFTCYPDGARGGQPLTRISLEEALAQEGQVFEEKMNECIGGVCGI
;
A
#
# COMPACT_ATOMS: atom_id res chain seq x y z
N MET A 1 -12.57 31.28 6.80
CA MET A 1 -11.83 30.04 7.19
C MET A 1 -10.38 30.13 6.71
N ALA A 2 -9.43 30.35 7.62
CA ALA A 2 -8.03 30.62 7.25
C ALA A 2 -7.23 29.39 6.77
N ASN A 3 -7.75 28.17 6.98
CA ASN A 3 -7.05 26.89 6.70
C ASN A 3 -7.90 25.93 5.87
N ASN A 4 -8.41 26.43 4.74
CA ASN A 4 -9.12 25.57 3.79
C ASN A 4 -8.15 24.54 3.17
N ARG A 5 -8.55 23.28 3.16
CA ARG A 5 -7.83 22.16 2.55
C ARG A 5 -8.79 21.20 1.87
N ILE A 6 -8.39 20.68 0.75
CA ILE A 6 -9.05 19.58 0.04
C ILE A 6 -8.03 18.46 -0.12
N GLY A 7 -8.47 17.23 -0.33
CA GLY A 7 -7.59 16.08 -0.40
C GLY A 7 -7.87 15.25 -1.65
N LEU A 8 -7.43 15.72 -2.82
CA LEU A 8 -7.43 14.89 -4.01
C LEU A 8 -6.28 13.87 -3.92
N GLY A 9 -6.60 12.58 -4.04
CA GLY A 9 -5.62 11.48 -3.96
C GLY A 9 -5.61 10.64 -5.23
N LEU A 10 -4.55 9.86 -5.40
CA LEU A 10 -4.39 8.88 -6.46
C LEU A 10 -4.47 7.48 -5.87
N GLY A 11 -5.05 6.52 -6.60
CA GLY A 11 -5.07 5.10 -6.29
C GLY A 11 -4.60 4.28 -7.48
N GLY A 12 -4.31 2.98 -7.29
CA GLY A 12 -3.94 2.07 -8.36
C GLY A 12 -2.58 2.31 -9.01
N MET A 13 -1.70 3.08 -8.37
CA MET A 13 -0.46 3.51 -9.02
C MET A 13 0.48 2.35 -9.34
N HIS A 14 0.60 1.37 -8.45
CA HIS A 14 1.46 0.22 -8.72
C HIS A 14 0.86 -0.69 -9.81
N GLU A 15 -0.45 -0.93 -9.80
CA GLU A 15 -1.12 -1.64 -10.88
C GLU A 15 -0.90 -0.95 -12.22
N TRP A 16 -1.04 0.37 -12.26
CA TRP A 16 -0.81 1.16 -13.48
C TRP A 16 0.62 0.98 -14.02
N LEU A 17 1.63 0.93 -13.12
CA LEU A 17 3.01 0.67 -13.50
C LEU A 17 3.18 -0.75 -14.08
N MET A 18 2.62 -1.77 -13.41
CA MET A 18 2.72 -3.16 -13.86
C MET A 18 2.04 -3.38 -15.22
N LEU A 19 0.87 -2.77 -15.45
CA LEU A 19 0.19 -2.83 -16.75
C LEU A 19 1.00 -2.24 -17.91
N ARG A 20 1.98 -1.40 -17.62
CA ARG A 20 2.88 -0.78 -18.60
C ARG A 20 4.27 -1.42 -18.64
N GLY A 21 4.50 -2.49 -17.88
CA GLY A 21 5.81 -3.10 -17.76
C GLY A 21 6.86 -2.16 -17.15
N LEU A 22 6.44 -1.24 -16.28
CA LEU A 22 7.31 -0.24 -15.67
C LEU A 22 7.68 -0.65 -14.23
N ASP A 23 8.91 -0.33 -13.84
CA ASP A 23 9.37 -0.54 -12.48
C ASP A 23 8.66 0.36 -11.47
N TYR A 24 8.66 -0.05 -10.19
CA TYR A 24 8.15 0.72 -9.06
C TYR A 24 9.05 1.94 -8.76
N GLN A 25 8.98 2.93 -9.63
CA GLN A 25 9.70 4.20 -9.56
C GLN A 25 8.97 5.28 -10.34
N VAL A 26 9.31 6.55 -10.10
CA VAL A 26 8.80 7.67 -10.93
C VAL A 26 9.56 7.65 -12.25
N THR A 27 8.94 7.01 -13.24
CA THR A 27 9.42 6.95 -14.63
C THR A 27 9.11 8.28 -15.36
N PRO A 28 9.70 8.55 -16.52
CA PRO A 28 9.37 9.74 -17.31
C PRO A 28 7.87 9.86 -17.65
N GLU A 29 7.20 8.73 -17.91
CA GLU A 29 5.77 8.71 -18.18
C GLU A 29 4.96 9.03 -16.91
N LEU A 30 5.28 8.41 -15.76
CA LEU A 30 4.62 8.73 -14.50
C LEU A 30 4.86 10.18 -14.09
N HIS A 31 6.07 10.70 -14.28
CA HIS A 31 6.40 12.10 -14.03
C HIS A 31 5.47 13.04 -14.82
N LYS A 32 5.24 12.75 -16.11
CA LYS A 32 4.30 13.52 -16.94
C LYS A 32 2.89 13.54 -16.33
N TRP A 33 2.37 12.39 -15.92
CA TRP A 33 1.04 12.28 -15.33
C TRP A 33 0.94 12.95 -13.95
N LEU A 34 1.99 12.87 -13.14
CA LEU A 34 2.05 13.57 -11.85
C LEU A 34 2.07 15.10 -12.02
N ASN A 35 2.75 15.62 -13.05
CA ASN A 35 2.68 17.05 -13.40
C ASN A 35 1.26 17.46 -13.81
N VAL A 36 0.58 16.66 -14.63
CA VAL A 36 -0.82 16.94 -15.01
C VAL A 36 -1.70 16.94 -13.75
N TYR A 37 -1.57 15.95 -12.89
CA TYR A 37 -2.29 15.87 -11.62
C TYR A 37 -2.09 17.12 -10.75
N GLU A 38 -0.85 17.62 -10.66
CA GLU A 38 -0.53 18.84 -9.92
C GLU A 38 -1.17 20.08 -10.57
N GLN A 39 -0.95 20.29 -11.85
CA GLN A 39 -1.41 21.48 -12.58
C GLN A 39 -2.93 21.57 -12.63
N GLU A 40 -3.61 20.47 -12.97
CA GLU A 40 -5.07 20.43 -13.06
C GLU A 40 -5.76 20.63 -11.71
N SER A 41 -5.22 20.02 -10.65
CA SER A 41 -5.76 20.22 -9.30
C SER A 41 -5.54 21.64 -8.78
N ASP A 42 -4.42 22.25 -9.12
CA ASP A 42 -4.14 23.66 -8.77
C ASP A 42 -5.05 24.61 -9.53
N GLY A 43 -5.21 24.39 -10.83
CA GLY A 43 -6.10 25.18 -11.70
C GLY A 43 -7.56 25.10 -11.25
N ALA A 44 -8.07 23.89 -11.05
CA ALA A 44 -9.45 23.66 -10.58
C ALA A 44 -9.67 24.30 -9.20
N ALA A 45 -8.77 24.11 -8.25
CA ALA A 45 -8.88 24.71 -6.93
C ALA A 45 -8.91 26.24 -6.98
N TYR A 46 -8.13 26.86 -7.87
CA TYR A 46 -8.14 28.29 -8.09
C TYR A 46 -9.48 28.77 -8.66
N ILE A 47 -9.95 28.18 -9.74
CA ILE A 47 -11.18 28.56 -10.45
C ILE A 47 -12.38 28.46 -9.50
N PHE A 48 -12.62 27.28 -8.90
CA PHE A 48 -13.77 27.06 -8.02
C PHE A 48 -13.72 27.91 -6.74
N SER A 49 -12.52 28.17 -6.21
CA SER A 49 -12.40 29.09 -5.07
C SER A 49 -12.85 30.50 -5.41
N LYS A 50 -12.54 30.97 -6.62
CA LYS A 50 -12.99 32.29 -7.11
C LYS A 50 -14.49 32.33 -7.33
N GLU A 51 -15.05 31.32 -7.99
CA GLU A 51 -16.49 31.20 -8.24
C GLU A 51 -17.32 31.17 -6.95
N LEU A 52 -16.82 30.48 -5.92
CA LEU A 52 -17.47 30.35 -4.62
C LEU A 52 -17.17 31.48 -3.64
N GLY A 53 -16.32 32.45 -3.99
CA GLY A 53 -15.88 33.50 -3.10
C GLY A 53 -15.10 32.99 -1.87
N MET A 54 -14.41 31.86 -2.01
CA MET A 54 -13.69 31.18 -0.93
C MET A 54 -12.17 31.42 -1.03
N PRO A 55 -11.43 31.38 0.08
CA PRO A 55 -9.97 31.36 0.03
C PRO A 55 -9.46 30.12 -0.72
N ILE A 56 -8.42 30.31 -1.53
CA ILE A 56 -7.77 29.19 -2.22
C ILE A 56 -7.22 28.20 -1.18
N PRO A 57 -7.49 26.88 -1.33
CA PRO A 57 -6.99 25.86 -0.41
C PRO A 57 -5.46 25.88 -0.31
N LYS A 58 -4.93 25.82 0.90
CA LYS A 58 -3.49 25.75 1.16
C LYS A 58 -2.90 24.37 0.85
N GLY A 59 -3.71 23.32 0.97
CA GLY A 59 -3.37 21.97 0.57
C GLY A 59 -4.49 21.41 -0.30
N LYS A 60 -4.14 20.83 -1.43
CA LYS A 60 -5.09 20.36 -2.43
C LYS A 60 -4.99 18.87 -2.65
N ARG A 61 -3.79 18.31 -2.48
CA ARG A 61 -3.48 16.91 -2.77
C ARG A 61 -3.02 16.19 -1.50
N ALA A 62 -3.61 15.02 -1.26
CA ALA A 62 -3.21 14.08 -0.21
C ALA A 62 -3.48 12.66 -0.70
N ILE A 63 -2.65 11.72 -0.35
CA ILE A 63 -2.89 10.31 -0.67
C ILE A 63 -3.28 9.59 0.61
N ALA A 64 -4.58 9.26 0.71
CA ALA A 64 -5.16 8.54 1.84
C ALA A 64 -4.85 7.03 1.73
N PRO A 65 -5.03 6.26 2.83
CA PRO A 65 -4.77 4.81 2.82
C PRO A 65 -5.63 4.04 1.81
N THR A 66 -6.89 4.40 1.65
CA THR A 66 -7.87 3.84 0.70
C THR A 66 -7.96 2.31 0.67
N GLY A 67 -7.64 1.61 1.78
CA GLY A 67 -7.59 0.16 1.83
C GLY A 67 -8.91 -0.51 1.41
N THR A 68 -10.04 -0.11 2.02
CA THR A 68 -11.35 -0.66 1.68
C THR A 68 -11.77 -0.30 0.25
N ILE A 69 -11.48 0.93 -0.21
CA ILE A 69 -11.78 1.37 -1.58
C ILE A 69 -10.95 0.58 -2.58
N GLY A 70 -9.68 0.35 -2.30
CA GLY A 70 -8.80 -0.45 -3.15
C GLY A 70 -9.29 -1.90 -3.29
N ILE A 71 -9.70 -2.52 -2.20
CA ILE A 71 -10.30 -3.87 -2.22
C ILE A 71 -11.58 -3.89 -3.05
N LEU A 72 -12.46 -2.91 -2.86
CA LEU A 72 -13.73 -2.83 -3.60
C LEU A 72 -13.51 -2.60 -5.10
N ALA A 73 -12.52 -1.78 -5.44
CA ALA A 73 -12.16 -1.49 -6.82
C ALA A 73 -11.18 -2.52 -7.43
N GLU A 74 -10.78 -3.52 -6.63
CA GLU A 74 -9.79 -4.55 -7.01
C GLU A 74 -8.49 -3.95 -7.56
N THR A 75 -7.99 -2.89 -6.93
CA THR A 75 -6.77 -2.19 -7.35
C THR A 75 -5.82 -1.98 -6.19
N THR A 76 -4.56 -1.62 -6.49
CA THR A 76 -3.59 -1.24 -5.45
C THR A 76 -3.97 0.10 -4.81
N THR A 77 -3.70 0.23 -3.52
CA THR A 77 -4.11 1.39 -2.71
C THR A 77 -3.10 2.52 -2.82
N GLY A 78 -3.56 3.72 -3.09
CA GLY A 78 -2.69 4.90 -3.16
C GLY A 78 -1.47 4.68 -4.04
N ILE A 79 -0.30 4.90 -3.44
CA ILE A 79 1.00 4.61 -4.06
C ILE A 79 1.60 3.28 -3.57
N GLU A 80 0.91 2.56 -2.70
CA GLU A 80 1.45 1.32 -2.14
C GLU A 80 1.59 0.25 -3.22
N PRO A 81 2.63 -0.59 -3.14
CA PRO A 81 2.68 -1.75 -3.99
C PRO A 81 1.57 -2.73 -3.63
N LEU A 82 1.28 -3.64 -4.53
CA LEU A 82 0.50 -4.84 -4.24
C LEU A 82 1.04 -5.46 -2.94
N PHE A 83 0.18 -5.74 -1.98
CA PHE A 83 0.62 -6.29 -0.69
C PHE A 83 1.30 -7.65 -0.88
N CYS A 84 0.60 -8.61 -1.46
CA CYS A 84 1.13 -9.90 -1.89
C CYS A 84 0.24 -10.47 -3.01
N LYS A 85 0.77 -11.42 -3.78
CA LYS A 85 0.05 -12.03 -4.91
C LYS A 85 -1.11 -12.88 -4.45
N ALA A 86 -0.94 -13.55 -3.31
CA ALA A 86 -1.94 -14.40 -2.70
C ALA A 86 -1.79 -14.43 -1.19
N TYR A 87 -2.88 -14.63 -0.49
CA TYR A 87 -2.90 -14.61 0.96
C TYR A 87 -3.96 -15.55 1.55
N LYS A 88 -3.69 -16.01 2.77
CA LYS A 88 -4.65 -16.64 3.64
C LYS A 88 -5.32 -15.53 4.46
N ARG A 89 -6.62 -15.31 4.24
CA ARG A 89 -7.41 -14.32 4.96
C ARG A 89 -8.03 -14.96 6.19
N ARG A 90 -7.84 -14.34 7.36
CA ARG A 90 -8.50 -14.72 8.60
C ARG A 90 -9.64 -13.75 8.90
N TYR A 91 -10.80 -14.29 9.26
CA TYR A 91 -11.95 -13.49 9.69
C TYR A 91 -12.77 -14.23 10.75
N LEU A 92 -13.41 -13.46 11.61
CA LEU A 92 -14.30 -14.00 12.65
C LEU A 92 -15.71 -14.12 12.08
N LYS A 93 -16.31 -15.30 12.18
CA LYS A 93 -17.70 -15.56 11.84
C LYS A 93 -18.29 -16.52 12.87
N ASP A 94 -19.47 -16.22 13.40
CA ASP A 94 -20.19 -17.05 14.38
C ASP A 94 -19.33 -17.52 15.57
N ASN A 95 -18.50 -16.60 16.11
CA ASN A 95 -17.52 -16.85 17.19
C ASN A 95 -16.41 -17.86 16.86
N SER A 96 -16.24 -18.24 15.59
CA SER A 96 -15.16 -19.11 15.13
C SER A 96 -14.26 -18.39 14.17
N TRP A 97 -12.96 -18.69 14.19
CA TRP A 97 -12.02 -18.18 13.20
C TRP A 97 -12.12 -18.98 11.92
N HIS A 98 -12.33 -18.27 10.82
CA HIS A 98 -12.34 -18.83 9.48
C HIS A 98 -11.14 -18.35 8.70
N TYR A 99 -10.62 -19.23 7.85
CA TYR A 99 -9.51 -18.96 6.94
C TYR A 99 -9.95 -19.21 5.52
N GLN A 100 -9.57 -18.33 4.62
CA GLN A 100 -9.85 -18.44 3.20
C GLN A 100 -8.60 -18.20 2.40
N TYR A 101 -8.34 -19.02 1.41
CA TYR A 101 -7.27 -18.85 0.44
C TYR A 101 -7.74 -17.92 -0.67
N VAL A 102 -7.01 -16.84 -0.91
CA VAL A 102 -7.43 -15.77 -1.82
C VAL A 102 -6.26 -15.39 -2.71
N ILE A 103 -6.50 -15.38 -4.02
CA ILE A 103 -5.65 -14.69 -4.98
C ILE A 103 -6.14 -13.24 -5.06
N ASP A 104 -5.23 -12.28 -4.93
CA ASP A 104 -5.58 -10.87 -4.98
C ASP A 104 -6.29 -10.51 -6.28
N GLY A 105 -7.38 -9.74 -6.19
CA GLY A 105 -8.18 -9.35 -7.36
C GLY A 105 -7.38 -8.56 -8.40
N THR A 106 -6.42 -7.74 -7.94
CA THR A 106 -5.49 -7.03 -8.83
C THR A 106 -4.63 -8.01 -9.64
N VAL A 107 -4.16 -9.09 -9.00
CA VAL A 107 -3.33 -10.12 -9.67
C VAL A 107 -4.13 -10.82 -10.77
N LYS A 108 -5.37 -11.24 -10.46
CA LYS A 108 -6.26 -11.87 -11.46
C LYS A 108 -6.45 -10.96 -12.68
N ARG A 109 -6.76 -9.70 -12.43
CA ARG A 109 -6.97 -8.72 -13.50
C ARG A 109 -5.70 -8.42 -14.30
N LEU A 110 -4.53 -8.37 -13.67
CA LEU A 110 -3.25 -8.22 -14.37
C LEU A 110 -3.00 -9.38 -15.32
N ILE A 111 -3.23 -10.63 -14.86
CA ILE A 111 -3.10 -11.83 -15.67
C ILE A 111 -4.09 -11.83 -16.84
N GLU A 112 -5.35 -11.48 -16.60
CA GLU A 112 -6.38 -11.34 -17.64
C GLU A 112 -6.01 -10.31 -18.72
N LYS A 113 -5.28 -9.26 -18.31
CA LYS A 113 -4.77 -8.23 -19.23
C LYS A 113 -3.43 -8.60 -19.87
N GLY A 114 -2.95 -9.82 -19.68
CA GLY A 114 -1.75 -10.36 -20.32
C GLY A 114 -0.43 -10.06 -19.62
N VAL A 115 -0.45 -9.55 -18.39
CA VAL A 115 0.76 -9.41 -17.59
C VAL A 115 1.20 -10.80 -17.12
N LYS A 116 2.45 -11.15 -17.35
CA LYS A 116 2.98 -12.43 -16.90
C LYS A 116 3.15 -12.46 -15.40
N VAL A 117 2.93 -13.61 -14.77
CA VAL A 117 3.01 -13.79 -13.31
C VAL A 117 4.37 -13.40 -12.74
N GLU A 118 5.45 -13.71 -13.47
CA GLU A 118 6.82 -13.36 -13.10
C GLU A 118 7.10 -11.85 -13.09
N ASP A 119 6.34 -11.08 -13.87
CA ASP A 119 6.44 -9.61 -13.93
C ASP A 119 5.60 -8.91 -12.88
N ILE A 120 4.66 -9.61 -12.24
CA ILE A 120 3.87 -9.08 -11.13
C ILE A 120 4.74 -9.01 -9.89
N LYS A 121 5.08 -7.79 -9.46
CA LYS A 121 5.83 -7.53 -8.23
C LYS A 121 4.89 -7.25 -7.07
N ASP A 122 5.22 -7.75 -5.89
CA ASP A 122 4.50 -7.41 -4.66
C ASP A 122 5.40 -6.66 -3.66
N SER A 123 4.89 -6.38 -2.48
CA SER A 123 5.63 -5.60 -1.46
C SER A 123 6.89 -6.29 -0.97
N TYR A 124 6.99 -7.60 -1.10
CA TYR A 124 8.15 -8.40 -0.69
C TYR A 124 9.23 -8.45 -1.76
N ASP A 125 8.87 -8.19 -3.02
CA ASP A 125 9.81 -8.10 -4.14
C ASP A 125 10.52 -6.72 -4.18
N LEU A 126 10.05 -5.75 -3.39
CA LEU A 126 10.54 -4.38 -3.39
C LEU A 126 11.40 -4.07 -2.17
N SER A 127 12.60 -3.59 -2.41
CA SER A 127 13.52 -3.17 -1.34
C SER A 127 13.01 -1.94 -0.58
N PHE A 128 13.41 -1.81 0.68
CA PHE A 128 13.16 -0.62 1.50
C PHE A 128 13.54 0.68 0.78
N LYS A 129 14.68 0.66 0.06
CA LYS A 129 15.16 1.81 -0.72
C LYS A 129 14.18 2.21 -1.83
N GLN A 130 13.65 1.25 -2.58
CA GLN A 130 12.68 1.53 -3.64
C GLN A 130 11.40 2.14 -3.06
N ARG A 131 10.90 1.60 -1.94
CA ARG A 131 9.70 2.09 -1.26
C ARG A 131 9.87 3.54 -0.79
N VAL A 132 10.91 3.83 -0.03
CA VAL A 132 11.18 5.17 0.51
C VAL A 132 11.45 6.17 -0.62
N LYS A 133 12.23 5.78 -1.62
CA LYS A 133 12.54 6.64 -2.77
C LYS A 133 11.28 6.97 -3.56
N PHE A 134 10.45 5.99 -3.86
CA PHE A 134 9.21 6.20 -4.61
C PHE A 134 8.28 7.17 -3.89
N GLN A 135 8.04 6.96 -2.59
CA GLN A 135 7.24 7.87 -1.78
C GLN A 135 7.82 9.29 -1.79
N ALA A 136 9.13 9.45 -1.62
CA ALA A 136 9.79 10.75 -1.64
C ALA A 136 9.70 11.44 -3.02
N ASP A 137 9.76 10.67 -4.11
CA ASP A 137 9.65 11.22 -5.46
C ASP A 137 8.21 11.66 -5.76
N VAL A 138 7.20 10.86 -5.38
CA VAL A 138 5.78 11.24 -5.52
C VAL A 138 5.41 12.41 -4.60
N GLN A 139 6.05 12.53 -3.42
CA GLN A 139 5.77 13.63 -2.48
C GLN A 139 6.05 15.01 -3.07
N ASN A 140 6.86 15.13 -4.12
CA ASN A 140 7.09 16.41 -4.79
C ASN A 140 5.82 17.00 -5.42
N TYR A 141 4.82 16.14 -5.73
CA TYR A 141 3.55 16.51 -6.37
C TYR A 141 2.37 16.52 -5.40
N VAL A 142 2.60 16.21 -4.13
CA VAL A 142 1.54 16.08 -3.12
C VAL A 142 1.80 17.04 -1.97
N ASP A 143 0.89 17.99 -1.76
CA ASP A 143 1.04 19.06 -0.75
C ASP A 143 1.03 18.53 0.68
N MET A 144 0.18 17.55 0.95
CA MET A 144 -0.02 16.99 2.28
C MET A 144 0.60 15.59 2.39
N ALA A 145 0.29 14.86 3.44
CA ALA A 145 0.89 13.55 3.67
C ALA A 145 0.43 12.51 2.63
N ILE A 146 1.32 11.58 2.36
CA ILE A 146 1.07 10.35 1.62
C ILE A 146 1.02 9.22 2.64
N SER A 147 -0.10 8.50 2.69
CA SER A 147 -0.18 7.24 3.41
C SER A 147 0.51 6.14 2.61
N SER A 148 1.56 5.61 3.17
CA SER A 148 2.28 4.48 2.58
C SER A 148 2.99 3.72 3.69
N THR A 149 2.66 2.44 3.82
CA THR A 149 3.26 1.54 4.81
C THR A 149 4.34 0.70 4.17
N CYS A 150 5.54 0.75 4.71
CA CYS A 150 6.63 -0.11 4.33
C CYS A 150 6.66 -1.34 5.25
N ASN A 151 6.21 -2.48 4.74
CA ASN A 151 6.33 -3.73 5.46
C ASN A 151 7.78 -4.18 5.45
N LEU A 152 8.29 -4.52 6.61
CA LEU A 152 9.62 -5.08 6.80
C LEU A 152 9.48 -6.58 7.11
N PRO A 153 10.46 -7.40 6.77
CA PRO A 153 10.51 -8.78 7.24
C PRO A 153 10.46 -8.85 8.77
N GLU A 154 10.20 -10.03 9.32
CA GLU A 154 10.16 -10.27 10.76
C GLU A 154 11.44 -9.76 11.43
N TRP A 155 11.28 -9.12 12.60
CA TRP A 155 12.41 -8.62 13.39
C TRP A 155 13.28 -9.74 13.91
N GLY A 156 14.59 -9.59 13.81
CA GLY A 156 15.57 -10.61 14.18
C GLY A 156 15.92 -11.59 13.05
N SER A 157 15.27 -11.47 11.90
CA SER A 157 15.65 -12.24 10.70
C SER A 157 16.96 -11.74 10.08
N GLU A 158 17.56 -12.53 9.18
CA GLU A 158 18.78 -12.16 8.45
C GLU A 158 18.63 -10.83 7.68
N VAL A 159 17.42 -10.50 7.25
CA VAL A 159 17.13 -9.34 6.41
C VAL A 159 16.47 -8.17 7.18
N ASN A 160 16.15 -8.35 8.48
CA ASN A 160 15.64 -7.29 9.35
C ASN A 160 16.17 -7.44 10.78
N ASN A 161 17.30 -6.83 11.05
CA ASN A 161 18.07 -6.88 12.30
C ASN A 161 18.74 -5.52 12.57
N GLU A 162 19.57 -5.42 13.59
CA GLU A 162 20.24 -4.17 13.97
C GLU A 162 21.11 -3.57 12.87
N GLU A 163 21.78 -4.39 12.06
CA GLU A 163 22.63 -3.92 10.97
C GLU A 163 21.77 -3.31 9.86
N THR A 164 20.73 -4.04 9.43
CA THR A 164 19.79 -3.55 8.42
C THR A 164 19.02 -2.33 8.91
N LEU A 165 18.70 -2.24 10.21
CA LEU A 165 18.08 -1.07 10.82
C LEU A 165 19.00 0.16 10.70
N LYS A 166 20.28 0.04 11.01
CA LYS A 166 21.26 1.13 10.86
C LYS A 166 21.36 1.61 9.41
N LYS A 167 21.37 0.68 8.44
CA LYS A 167 21.39 0.97 7.01
C LYS A 167 20.10 1.69 6.58
N ASN A 168 18.94 1.16 6.96
CA ASN A 168 17.65 1.70 6.62
C ASN A 168 17.40 3.07 7.26
N SER A 169 17.87 3.29 8.50
CA SER A 169 17.79 4.59 9.17
C SER A 169 18.58 5.67 8.45
N LYS A 170 19.80 5.36 8.01
CA LYS A 170 20.61 6.30 7.20
C LYS A 170 19.92 6.65 5.89
N LEU A 171 19.31 5.65 5.25
CA LEU A 171 18.56 5.85 4.03
C LEU A 171 17.33 6.72 4.25
N LEU A 172 16.54 6.41 5.28
CA LEU A 172 15.35 7.20 5.64
C LEU A 172 15.73 8.66 5.95
N PHE A 173 16.81 8.87 6.72
CA PHE A 173 17.31 10.20 7.02
C PHE A 173 17.66 11.01 5.74
N LYS A 174 18.24 10.35 4.74
CA LYS A 174 18.53 10.97 3.43
C LYS A 174 17.27 11.55 2.76
N TYR A 175 16.12 10.87 2.91
CA TYR A 175 14.86 11.27 2.28
C TYR A 175 13.93 12.03 3.23
N ALA A 176 14.23 12.14 4.52
CA ALA A 176 13.33 12.66 5.55
C ALA A 176 12.76 14.05 5.23
N LYS A 177 13.58 14.95 4.68
CA LYS A 177 13.12 16.31 4.29
C LYS A 177 12.11 16.33 3.15
N ARG A 178 11.98 15.22 2.41
CA ARG A 178 11.06 15.07 1.28
C ARG A 178 9.81 14.28 1.63
N LEU A 179 9.71 13.77 2.86
CA LEU A 179 8.58 12.99 3.35
C LEU A 179 7.75 13.82 4.34
N ARG A 180 6.45 13.77 4.24
CA ARG A 180 5.51 14.39 5.19
C ARG A 180 4.87 13.38 6.14
N GLY A 181 5.26 12.13 6.05
CA GLY A 181 4.88 11.01 6.89
C GLY A 181 5.59 9.76 6.41
N PHE A 182 5.83 8.83 7.31
CA PHE A 182 6.42 7.53 7.00
C PHE A 182 5.96 6.50 8.02
N THR A 183 5.56 5.34 7.54
CA THR A 183 5.10 4.24 8.37
C THR A 183 5.83 2.96 7.97
N CYS A 184 6.33 2.21 8.93
CA CYS A 184 6.87 0.88 8.69
C CYS A 184 6.50 -0.06 9.85
N TYR A 185 6.31 -1.34 9.52
CA TYR A 185 6.02 -2.40 10.48
C TYR A 185 6.80 -3.64 10.10
N PRO A 186 7.46 -4.32 11.04
CA PRO A 186 7.93 -5.67 10.81
C PRO A 186 6.76 -6.65 10.76
N ASP A 187 6.89 -7.70 9.96
CA ASP A 187 5.93 -8.80 9.94
C ASP A 187 5.79 -9.41 11.34
N GLY A 188 4.57 -9.79 11.71
CA GLY A 188 4.28 -10.32 13.03
C GLY A 188 4.19 -9.29 14.17
N ALA A 189 4.52 -8.01 13.94
CA ALA A 189 4.47 -6.98 14.98
C ALA A 189 3.05 -6.64 15.46
N ARG A 190 2.03 -6.99 14.68
CA ARG A 190 0.63 -6.80 15.05
C ARG A 190 0.01 -8.15 15.35
N GLY A 191 -0.37 -8.37 16.61
CA GLY A 191 -1.19 -9.52 16.98
C GLY A 191 -2.47 -9.54 16.13
N GLY A 192 -2.79 -10.73 15.58
CA GLY A 192 -4.03 -10.89 14.83
C GLY A 192 -4.02 -10.35 13.40
N GLN A 193 -2.87 -10.32 12.73
CA GLN A 193 -2.78 -9.93 11.32
C GLN A 193 -3.81 -10.70 10.47
N PRO A 194 -4.74 -10.00 9.78
CA PRO A 194 -5.85 -10.66 9.09
C PRO A 194 -5.45 -11.34 7.78
N LEU A 195 -4.30 -10.98 7.22
CA LEU A 195 -3.79 -11.50 5.96
C LEU A 195 -2.40 -12.08 6.18
N THR A 196 -2.20 -13.32 5.81
CA THR A 196 -0.91 -14.01 5.82
C THR A 196 -0.52 -14.34 4.39
N ARG A 197 0.65 -13.89 3.95
CA ARG A 197 1.18 -14.21 2.62
C ARG A 197 1.32 -15.71 2.44
N ILE A 198 0.92 -16.17 1.26
CA ILE A 198 1.14 -17.56 0.78
C ILE A 198 1.68 -17.54 -0.64
N SER A 199 2.15 -18.66 -1.14
CA SER A 199 2.53 -18.76 -2.54
C SER A 199 1.29 -18.73 -3.45
N LEU A 200 1.48 -18.27 -4.69
CA LEU A 200 0.40 -18.30 -5.67
C LEU A 200 0.00 -19.74 -6.02
N GLU A 201 0.94 -20.66 -6.02
CA GLU A 201 0.70 -22.09 -6.27
C GLU A 201 -0.19 -22.70 -5.19
N GLU A 202 0.09 -22.41 -3.92
CA GLU A 202 -0.74 -22.83 -2.78
C GLU A 202 -2.16 -22.26 -2.89
N ALA A 203 -2.26 -20.98 -3.25
CA ALA A 203 -3.55 -20.34 -3.41
C ALA A 203 -4.35 -20.93 -4.58
N LEU A 204 -3.73 -21.21 -5.72
CA LEU A 204 -4.38 -21.85 -6.86
C LEU A 204 -4.90 -23.26 -6.54
N ALA A 205 -4.15 -24.03 -5.73
CA ALA A 205 -4.56 -25.35 -5.33
C ALA A 205 -5.78 -25.37 -4.38
N GLN A 206 -6.02 -24.26 -3.66
CA GLN A 206 -7.03 -24.17 -2.60
C GLN A 206 -7.96 -22.95 -2.73
N GLU A 207 -7.99 -22.31 -3.89
CA GLU A 207 -8.77 -21.09 -4.10
C GLU A 207 -10.25 -21.31 -3.75
N GLY A 208 -10.79 -20.36 -2.97
CA GLY A 208 -12.19 -20.39 -2.54
C GLY A 208 -12.51 -21.38 -1.41
N GLN A 209 -11.57 -22.21 -1.00
CA GLN A 209 -11.79 -23.10 0.16
C GLN A 209 -11.80 -22.27 1.44
N VAL A 210 -12.73 -22.58 2.31
CA VAL A 210 -12.88 -21.98 3.63
C VAL A 210 -12.67 -23.06 4.67
N PHE A 211 -11.76 -22.81 5.59
CA PHE A 211 -11.46 -23.68 6.72
C PHE A 211 -11.91 -23.01 8.01
N GLU A 212 -12.53 -23.78 8.88
CA GLU A 212 -12.86 -23.36 10.24
C GLU A 212 -11.77 -23.89 11.18
N GLU A 213 -11.14 -23.01 11.94
CA GLU A 213 -10.27 -23.38 13.04
C GLU A 213 -11.11 -23.31 14.32
N LYS A 214 -11.48 -24.47 14.87
CA LYS A 214 -12.10 -24.52 16.19
C LYS A 214 -11.11 -23.91 17.17
N MET A 215 -11.53 -22.88 17.91
CA MET A 215 -10.74 -22.34 19.02
C MET A 215 -10.46 -23.52 19.96
N ASN A 216 -9.22 -24.00 19.97
CA ASN A 216 -8.79 -24.88 21.05
C ASN A 216 -9.01 -24.09 22.34
N GLU A 217 -9.84 -24.61 23.22
CA GLU A 217 -10.11 -24.04 24.54
C GLU A 217 -8.76 -23.70 25.19
N CYS A 218 -8.68 -22.51 25.76
CA CYS A 218 -7.46 -22.01 26.41
C CYS A 218 -6.90 -23.07 27.36
N ILE A 219 -5.84 -23.76 26.97
CA ILE A 219 -5.08 -24.59 27.87
C ILE A 219 -4.25 -23.64 28.74
N GLY A 220 -4.67 -23.40 29.97
CA GLY A 220 -3.91 -22.68 30.98
C GLY A 220 -4.31 -21.22 31.26
N GLY A 221 -5.50 -20.75 30.86
CA GLY A 221 -6.10 -19.53 31.40
C GLY A 221 -5.49 -18.20 30.89
N VAL A 222 -4.68 -18.21 29.83
CA VAL A 222 -4.18 -16.99 29.18
C VAL A 222 -4.72 -16.94 27.76
N CYS A 223 -5.83 -16.23 27.59
CA CYS A 223 -6.29 -15.81 26.26
C CYS A 223 -5.43 -14.61 25.85
N GLY A 224 -4.54 -14.81 24.88
CA GLY A 224 -3.88 -13.68 24.22
C GLY A 224 -4.90 -12.83 23.49
N ILE A 225 -5.04 -11.59 23.94
CA ILE A 225 -5.81 -10.53 23.28
C ILE A 225 -5.05 -10.05 22.04
#